data_904c4b75ae31afe9389bf7e87d861a2b
#
_entry.id   904c4b75ae31afe9389bf7e87d861a2b
#
_cell.length_a   1.000
_cell.length_b   1.000
_cell.length_c   1.000
_cell.angle_alpha   90.00
_cell.angle_beta   90.00
_cell.angle_gamma   90.00
#
_symmetry.space_group_name_H-M   'P 1'
#
loop_
_entity.id
_entity.type
_entity.pdbx_description
1 polymer ?
#
loop_
_entity_poly.entity_id
_entity_poly.type
_entity_poly.pdbx_seq_one_letter_code
_entity_poly.pdbx_strand_id
1 'polypeptide(L)'
;MEQAKNQEATKPITNANWLGEVLPSNFKKYKLGDVAEIVISSIDKKTKEGEHKVKLCNFVDVYHNWAITESMYNSFMIASANDKNIERFSLRKGYVAFTKDSETRNDIGISTYIADNFDDVVLGYHCALVKPNEDILLGKYLNAFMHSDYIKKYLELNATGSGMRYTLSAQTLYDMPILLPSVEEQEYIGNIFSTIDRKIAVNRAVNHNLATLDRSLKGGEESCVA
;
A
#
# COMPACT_ATOMS: atom_id res chain seq x y z
N MET A 1 2.44 2.78 42.42
CA MET A 1 2.32 4.13 41.83
C MET A 1 2.31 3.95 40.32
N GLU A 2 1.11 3.82 39.78
CA GLU A 2 0.84 3.65 38.36
C GLU A 2 0.85 5.02 37.68
N GLN A 3 1.80 5.24 36.77
CA GLN A 3 1.80 6.45 35.94
C GLN A 3 0.77 6.27 34.83
N ALA A 4 -0.39 6.89 34.99
CA ALA A 4 -1.35 7.09 33.92
C ALA A 4 -0.69 7.92 32.80
N LYS A 5 -0.43 7.30 31.64
CA LYS A 5 -0.07 8.01 30.42
C LYS A 5 -1.29 8.83 29.96
N ASN A 6 -1.20 10.14 30.11
CA ASN A 6 -2.13 11.10 29.54
C ASN A 6 -2.13 10.93 28.01
N GLN A 7 -3.20 10.35 27.49
CA GLN A 7 -3.54 10.48 26.07
C GLN A 7 -4.17 11.86 25.91
N GLU A 8 -3.37 12.88 25.61
CA GLU A 8 -3.90 14.13 25.07
C GLU A 8 -4.51 13.84 23.70
N ALA A 9 -5.83 13.87 23.64
CA ALA A 9 -6.58 13.81 22.39
C ALA A 9 -6.17 15.00 21.51
N THR A 10 -5.49 14.72 20.42
CA THR A 10 -5.04 15.71 19.43
C THR A 10 -6.25 16.50 18.91
N LYS A 11 -6.26 17.82 19.13
CA LYS A 11 -7.34 18.73 18.67
C LYS A 11 -7.38 18.76 17.14
N PRO A 12 -8.56 18.68 16.50
CA PRO A 12 -8.68 18.76 15.05
C PRO A 12 -8.21 20.14 14.55
N ILE A 13 -7.38 20.14 13.54
CA ILE A 13 -6.87 21.34 12.86
C ILE A 13 -7.94 21.80 11.85
N THR A 14 -8.29 23.08 11.85
CA THR A 14 -9.30 23.79 11.06
C THR A 14 -9.83 23.16 9.76
N ASN A 15 -11.15 23.37 9.47
CA ASN A 15 -11.96 22.79 8.40
C ASN A 15 -11.53 23.08 6.93
N ALA A 16 -10.30 23.47 6.65
CA ALA A 16 -9.80 23.65 5.29
C ALA A 16 -8.65 22.66 5.03
N ASN A 17 -8.64 22.07 3.83
CA ASN A 17 -7.48 21.31 3.39
C ASN A 17 -6.32 22.26 3.04
N TRP A 18 -5.11 21.73 2.81
CA TRP A 18 -3.95 22.55 2.47
C TRP A 18 -4.06 23.19 1.06
N LEU A 19 -5.03 22.79 0.22
CA LEU A 19 -5.40 23.44 -1.05
C LEU A 19 -6.40 24.60 -0.85
N GLY A 20 -6.84 24.88 0.40
CA GLY A 20 -7.81 25.92 0.69
C GLY A 20 -9.28 25.53 0.42
N GLU A 21 -9.56 24.26 0.06
CA GLU A 21 -10.91 23.76 -0.14
C GLU A 21 -11.59 23.46 1.20
N VAL A 22 -12.87 23.77 1.28
CA VAL A 22 -13.69 23.47 2.47
C VAL A 22 -13.96 21.98 2.52
N LEU A 23 -13.52 21.33 3.59
CA LEU A 23 -13.83 19.92 3.84
C LEU A 23 -15.28 19.75 4.26
N PRO A 24 -15.93 18.63 3.89
CA PRO A 24 -17.21 18.26 4.48
C PRO A 24 -17.11 18.28 6.01
N SER A 25 -18.15 18.75 6.67
CA SER A 25 -18.17 18.98 8.13
C SER A 25 -17.96 17.73 8.98
N ASN A 26 -18.16 16.55 8.39
CA ASN A 26 -17.97 15.23 9.00
C ASN A 26 -16.54 14.69 8.87
N PHE A 27 -15.63 15.35 8.11
CA PHE A 27 -14.25 14.93 7.98
C PHE A 27 -13.35 15.58 9.05
N LYS A 28 -12.51 14.77 9.67
CA LYS A 28 -11.49 15.22 10.62
C LYS A 28 -10.10 15.05 10.00
N LYS A 29 -9.22 16.01 10.23
CA LYS A 29 -7.85 16.00 9.73
C LYS A 29 -6.91 15.49 10.82
N TYR A 30 -6.07 14.52 10.48
CA TYR A 30 -5.02 13.95 11.32
C TYR A 30 -3.69 13.95 10.57
N LYS A 31 -2.58 13.75 11.29
CA LYS A 31 -1.34 13.29 10.69
C LYS A 31 -1.37 11.76 10.62
N LEU A 32 -0.80 11.17 9.57
CA LEU A 32 -0.76 9.71 9.46
C LEU A 32 -0.08 9.06 10.67
N GLY A 33 1.01 9.64 11.15
CA GLY A 33 1.74 9.13 12.31
C GLY A 33 0.97 9.20 13.65
N ASP A 34 -0.12 9.96 13.74
CA ASP A 34 -0.98 10.02 14.93
C ASP A 34 -1.99 8.86 14.96
N VAL A 35 -2.25 8.22 13.79
CA VAL A 35 -3.30 7.20 13.61
C VAL A 35 -2.76 5.89 13.06
N ALA A 36 -1.45 5.78 12.84
CA ALA A 36 -0.80 4.56 12.35
C ALA A 36 0.67 4.49 12.75
N GLU A 37 1.21 3.28 12.91
CA GLU A 37 2.64 3.03 12.94
C GLU A 37 3.17 3.01 11.49
N ILE A 38 4.31 3.68 11.25
CA ILE A 38 4.95 3.73 9.93
C ILE A 38 6.34 3.15 10.03
N VAL A 39 6.65 2.13 9.25
CA VAL A 39 7.96 1.51 9.21
C VAL A 39 8.51 1.48 7.78
N ILE A 40 9.74 1.94 7.60
CA ILE A 40 10.44 1.90 6.31
C ILE A 40 11.20 0.60 6.23
N SER A 41 10.94 -0.19 5.18
CA SER A 41 11.63 -1.46 5.01
C SER A 41 13.09 -1.26 4.58
N SER A 42 13.94 -2.14 5.12
CA SER A 42 15.36 -2.25 4.80
C SER A 42 15.74 -3.63 4.25
N ILE A 43 14.74 -4.51 3.96
CA ILE A 43 15.00 -5.87 3.52
C ILE A 43 15.37 -5.87 2.04
N ASP A 44 16.60 -6.32 1.75
CA ASP A 44 17.14 -6.44 0.40
C ASP A 44 16.73 -7.79 -0.24
N LYS A 45 16.86 -7.89 -1.56
CA LYS A 45 16.59 -9.07 -2.39
C LYS A 45 17.58 -10.23 -2.18
N LYS A 46 18.58 -10.07 -1.30
CA LYS A 46 19.65 -11.04 -1.08
C LYS A 46 19.28 -12.04 0.00
N THR A 47 19.79 -13.25 -0.15
CA THR A 47 19.80 -14.25 0.92
C THR A 47 21.14 -14.19 1.66
N LYS A 48 21.09 -14.26 3.00
CA LYS A 48 22.26 -14.26 3.88
C LYS A 48 22.27 -15.53 4.71
N GLU A 49 23.47 -16.06 4.95
CA GLU A 49 23.66 -17.21 5.82
C GLU A 49 23.25 -16.87 7.28
N GLY A 50 22.55 -17.77 7.94
CA GLY A 50 22.07 -17.57 9.31
C GLY A 50 20.78 -16.78 9.46
N GLU A 51 20.16 -16.33 8.37
CA GLU A 51 18.83 -15.72 8.36
C GLU A 51 17.75 -16.70 7.89
N HIS A 52 16.49 -16.46 8.29
CA HIS A 52 15.34 -17.25 7.85
C HIS A 52 14.99 -16.93 6.40
N LYS A 53 14.64 -17.97 5.66
CA LYS A 53 14.11 -17.83 4.30
C LYS A 53 12.71 -17.26 4.35
N VAL A 54 12.46 -16.18 3.61
CA VAL A 54 11.18 -15.49 3.53
C VAL A 54 10.79 -15.20 2.08
N LYS A 55 9.54 -14.90 1.87
CA LYS A 55 9.02 -14.32 0.63
C LYS A 55 9.09 -12.79 0.70
N LEU A 56 9.50 -12.15 -0.39
CA LEU A 56 9.67 -10.70 -0.47
C LEU A 56 8.61 -10.09 -1.37
N CYS A 57 7.65 -9.37 -0.76
CA CYS A 57 6.78 -8.43 -1.48
C CYS A 57 7.61 -7.19 -1.84
N ASN A 58 7.98 -7.09 -3.10
CA ASN A 58 8.94 -6.13 -3.60
C ASN A 58 8.25 -4.84 -4.09
N PHE A 59 9.05 -3.84 -4.48
CA PHE A 59 8.59 -2.57 -5.04
C PHE A 59 7.57 -2.76 -6.18
N VAL A 60 7.87 -3.64 -7.14
CA VAL A 60 6.97 -3.90 -8.29
C VAL A 60 5.64 -4.53 -7.90
N ASP A 61 5.63 -5.34 -6.83
CA ASP A 61 4.40 -5.94 -6.31
C ASP A 61 3.50 -4.87 -5.69
N VAL A 62 4.09 -3.92 -4.94
CA VAL A 62 3.39 -2.76 -4.39
C VAL A 62 2.90 -1.84 -5.50
N TYR A 63 3.74 -1.55 -6.47
CA TYR A 63 3.47 -0.57 -7.52
C TYR A 63 2.33 -0.98 -8.47
N HIS A 64 2.22 -2.25 -8.82
CA HIS A 64 1.29 -2.72 -9.85
C HIS A 64 -0.03 -3.29 -9.31
N ASN A 65 -0.18 -3.46 -8.00
CA ASN A 65 -1.34 -4.11 -7.43
C ASN A 65 -2.10 -3.19 -6.47
N TRP A 66 -3.42 -3.13 -6.62
CA TRP A 66 -4.30 -2.46 -5.66
C TRP A 66 -4.31 -3.18 -4.31
N ALA A 67 -4.24 -4.51 -4.33
CA ALA A 67 -4.20 -5.34 -3.14
C ALA A 67 -3.21 -6.50 -3.29
N ILE A 68 -2.55 -6.84 -2.20
CA ILE A 68 -1.73 -8.04 -2.05
C ILE A 68 -2.61 -9.13 -1.45
N THR A 69 -2.74 -10.24 -2.16
CA THR A 69 -3.59 -11.38 -1.79
C THR A 69 -2.79 -12.67 -1.72
N GLU A 70 -3.33 -13.67 -1.01
CA GLU A 70 -2.72 -15.00 -0.88
C GLU A 70 -2.44 -15.66 -2.25
N SER A 71 -3.28 -15.40 -3.25
CA SER A 71 -3.06 -15.91 -4.61
C SER A 71 -1.74 -15.50 -5.24
N MET A 72 -1.12 -14.40 -4.77
CA MET A 72 0.17 -13.90 -5.22
C MET A 72 1.36 -14.56 -4.52
N TYR A 73 1.15 -15.38 -3.50
CA TYR A 73 2.20 -15.94 -2.65
C TYR A 73 3.33 -16.62 -3.45
N ASN A 74 2.97 -17.39 -4.47
CA ASN A 74 3.96 -18.12 -5.28
C ASN A 74 4.76 -17.21 -6.24
N SER A 75 4.29 -16.00 -6.53
CA SER A 75 4.99 -15.04 -7.39
C SER A 75 6.06 -14.23 -6.64
N PHE A 76 6.00 -14.16 -5.31
CA PHE A 76 6.96 -13.41 -4.53
C PHE A 76 8.36 -14.00 -4.61
N MET A 77 9.34 -13.10 -4.67
CA MET A 77 10.76 -13.47 -4.65
C MET A 77 11.14 -14.17 -3.33
N ILE A 78 12.20 -14.94 -3.37
CA ILE A 78 12.82 -15.50 -2.17
C ILE A 78 13.92 -14.55 -1.71
N ALA A 79 13.93 -14.23 -0.43
CA ALA A 79 14.95 -13.45 0.27
C ALA A 79 15.25 -14.08 1.63
N SER A 80 16.04 -13.42 2.45
CA SER A 80 16.21 -13.79 3.86
C SER A 80 16.02 -12.59 4.78
N ALA A 81 15.57 -12.86 6.01
CA ALA A 81 15.45 -11.87 7.05
C ALA A 81 15.69 -12.49 8.44
N ASN A 82 16.19 -11.69 9.38
CA ASN A 82 16.27 -12.07 10.78
C ASN A 82 14.93 -11.90 11.48
N ASP A 83 14.75 -12.51 12.67
CA ASP A 83 13.48 -12.49 13.42
C ASP A 83 12.94 -11.08 13.63
N LYS A 84 13.80 -10.13 14.00
CA LYS A 84 13.41 -8.72 14.22
C LYS A 84 12.85 -8.07 12.96
N ASN A 85 13.43 -8.37 11.80
CA ASN A 85 12.95 -7.85 10.52
C ASN A 85 11.65 -8.53 10.09
N ILE A 86 11.52 -9.84 10.34
CA ILE A 86 10.28 -10.57 10.08
C ILE A 86 9.15 -9.95 10.92
N GLU A 87 9.32 -9.81 12.23
CA GLU A 87 8.33 -9.21 13.13
C GLU A 87 7.93 -7.79 12.66
N ARG A 88 8.92 -6.99 12.24
CA ARG A 88 8.69 -5.59 11.89
C ARG A 88 8.03 -5.39 10.53
N PHE A 89 8.35 -6.22 9.55
CA PHE A 89 8.02 -6.01 8.14
C PHE A 89 7.07 -7.07 7.56
N SER A 90 6.59 -8.03 8.37
CA SER A 90 5.58 -9.00 7.92
C SER A 90 4.30 -8.33 7.46
N LEU A 91 3.74 -8.85 6.39
CA LEU A 91 2.49 -8.37 5.84
C LEU A 91 1.31 -8.98 6.59
N ARG A 92 0.44 -8.12 7.11
CA ARG A 92 -0.79 -8.52 7.79
C ARG A 92 -1.97 -7.84 7.15
N LYS A 93 -3.10 -8.53 7.13
CA LYS A 93 -4.37 -7.97 6.67
C LYS A 93 -4.67 -6.66 7.41
N GLY A 94 -5.14 -5.68 6.67
CA GLY A 94 -5.39 -4.35 7.22
C GLY A 94 -4.24 -3.35 7.03
N TYR A 95 -3.02 -3.83 6.81
CA TYR A 95 -1.87 -2.95 6.55
C TYR A 95 -1.90 -2.37 5.13
N VAL A 96 -1.15 -1.30 4.94
CA VAL A 96 -0.95 -0.67 3.62
C VAL A 96 0.54 -0.50 3.38
N ALA A 97 1.01 -1.01 2.25
CA ALA A 97 2.36 -0.75 1.79
C ALA A 97 2.35 0.32 0.70
N PHE A 98 3.39 1.15 0.62
CA PHE A 98 3.55 2.08 -0.48
C PHE A 98 5.01 2.35 -0.84
N THR A 99 5.22 2.73 -2.09
CA THR A 99 6.54 3.07 -2.61
C THR A 99 7.00 4.40 -2.01
N LYS A 100 8.19 4.42 -1.40
CA LYS A 100 8.76 5.66 -0.85
C LYS A 100 9.80 6.31 -1.76
N ASP A 101 10.23 5.60 -2.79
CA ASP A 101 11.21 6.06 -3.78
C ASP A 101 10.59 6.03 -5.17
N SER A 102 10.98 6.94 -6.06
CA SER A 102 10.58 6.99 -7.46
C SER A 102 11.62 7.70 -8.32
N GLU A 103 11.60 7.47 -9.63
CA GLU A 103 12.41 8.21 -10.61
C GLU A 103 11.81 9.58 -10.91
N THR A 104 10.52 9.78 -10.66
CA THR A 104 9.81 11.03 -10.90
C THR A 104 9.01 11.46 -9.66
N ARG A 105 8.80 12.77 -9.50
CA ARG A 105 8.08 13.30 -8.33
C ARG A 105 6.59 12.96 -8.32
N ASN A 106 5.98 12.90 -9.49
CA ASN A 106 4.53 12.68 -9.64
C ASN A 106 4.13 11.21 -9.58
N ASP A 107 5.11 10.30 -9.49
CA ASP A 107 4.90 8.85 -9.46
C ASP A 107 5.47 8.23 -8.16
N ILE A 108 5.31 8.93 -7.04
CA ILE A 108 5.78 8.51 -5.74
C ILE A 108 4.61 8.25 -4.78
N GLY A 109 4.76 7.29 -3.88
CA GLY A 109 3.73 6.96 -2.88
C GLY A 109 2.59 6.10 -3.44
N ILE A 110 2.83 5.33 -4.50
CA ILE A 110 1.88 4.33 -5.00
C ILE A 110 1.67 3.28 -3.92
N SER A 111 0.40 3.01 -3.60
CA SER A 111 0.03 2.18 -2.46
C SER A 111 -0.69 0.91 -2.86
N THR A 112 -0.61 -0.09 -1.99
CA THR A 112 -1.32 -1.37 -2.07
C THR A 112 -1.87 -1.76 -0.70
N TYR A 113 -3.08 -2.30 -0.66
CA TYR A 113 -3.70 -2.83 0.55
C TYR A 113 -3.29 -4.28 0.77
N ILE A 114 -2.95 -4.66 2.00
CA ILE A 114 -2.67 -6.06 2.36
C ILE A 114 -4.00 -6.73 2.72
N ALA A 115 -4.48 -7.61 1.83
CA ALA A 115 -5.81 -8.22 1.93
C ALA A 115 -5.85 -9.48 2.78
N ASP A 116 -4.71 -10.16 2.92
CA ASP A 116 -4.59 -11.43 3.65
C ASP A 116 -3.44 -11.40 4.66
N ASN A 117 -3.43 -12.36 5.58
CA ASN A 117 -2.34 -12.56 6.52
C ASN A 117 -1.27 -13.46 5.91
N PHE A 118 -0.01 -13.11 6.09
CA PHE A 118 1.12 -13.89 5.63
C PHE A 118 2.05 -14.18 6.81
N ASP A 119 2.52 -15.41 6.92
CA ASP A 119 3.43 -15.81 8.00
C ASP A 119 4.89 -15.50 7.67
N ASP A 120 5.27 -15.61 6.40
CA ASP A 120 6.64 -15.50 5.91
C ASP A 120 6.83 -14.51 4.77
N VAL A 121 5.83 -13.64 4.49
CA VAL A 121 5.97 -12.57 3.50
C VAL A 121 6.32 -11.26 4.20
N VAL A 122 7.42 -10.66 3.79
CA VAL A 122 7.92 -9.39 4.32
C VAL A 122 8.00 -8.33 3.22
N LEU A 123 7.88 -7.06 3.62
CA LEU A 123 7.98 -5.94 2.70
C LEU A 123 9.43 -5.69 2.29
N GLY A 124 9.67 -5.51 1.00
CA GLY A 124 10.98 -5.24 0.43
C GLY A 124 11.43 -3.78 0.56
N TYR A 125 12.73 -3.57 0.33
CA TYR A 125 13.38 -2.26 0.29
C TYR A 125 12.70 -1.30 -0.70
N HIS A 126 12.83 0.01 -0.48
CA HIS A 126 12.16 1.10 -1.21
C HIS A 126 10.67 1.28 -0.92
N CYS A 127 10.13 0.51 0.02
CA CYS A 127 8.74 0.62 0.44
C CYS A 127 8.63 0.99 1.91
N ALA A 128 7.48 1.56 2.28
CA ALA A 128 7.08 1.78 3.65
C ALA A 128 5.82 0.98 3.94
N LEU A 129 5.73 0.42 5.16
CA LEU A 129 4.56 -0.28 5.67
C LEU A 129 3.86 0.61 6.68
N VAL A 130 2.58 0.83 6.48
CA VAL A 130 1.70 1.52 7.41
C VAL A 130 0.82 0.47 8.10
N LYS A 131 0.80 0.51 9.41
CA LYS A 131 -0.01 -0.33 10.29
C LYS A 131 -1.05 0.57 10.96
N PRO A 132 -2.25 0.70 10.39
CA PRO A 132 -3.28 1.59 10.92
C PRO A 132 -3.76 1.17 12.31
N ASN A 133 -4.15 2.16 13.13
CA ASN A 133 -5.02 1.90 14.26
C ASN A 133 -6.44 1.71 13.73
N GLU A 134 -6.91 0.47 13.66
CA GLU A 134 -8.19 0.10 13.02
C GLU A 134 -9.42 0.70 13.72
N ASP A 135 -9.31 1.17 14.96
CA ASP A 135 -10.37 1.91 15.66
C ASP A 135 -10.60 3.31 15.06
N ILE A 136 -9.64 3.84 14.29
CA ILE A 136 -9.64 5.20 13.76
C ILE A 136 -9.49 5.23 12.25
N LEU A 137 -8.60 4.40 11.70
CA LEU A 137 -8.20 4.39 10.29
C LEU A 137 -8.24 2.98 9.72
N LEU A 138 -9.09 2.74 8.73
CA LEU A 138 -9.14 1.46 8.02
C LEU A 138 -8.14 1.42 6.86
N GLY A 139 -7.38 0.33 6.74
CA GLY A 139 -6.36 0.18 5.69
C GLY A 139 -6.92 0.25 4.26
N LYS A 140 -8.11 -0.30 4.00
CA LYS A 140 -8.77 -0.17 2.69
C LYS A 140 -9.07 1.29 2.33
N TYR A 141 -9.54 2.06 3.32
CA TYR A 141 -9.79 3.49 3.14
C TYR A 141 -8.48 4.23 2.90
N LEU A 142 -7.45 3.97 3.72
CA LEU A 142 -6.14 4.58 3.54
C LEU A 142 -5.60 4.32 2.12
N ASN A 143 -5.68 3.08 1.64
CA ASN A 143 -5.26 2.75 0.28
C ASN A 143 -6.03 3.55 -0.77
N ALA A 144 -7.36 3.65 -0.66
CA ALA A 144 -8.18 4.47 -1.56
C ALA A 144 -7.81 5.96 -1.48
N PHE A 145 -7.58 6.48 -0.26
CA PHE A 145 -7.20 7.86 -0.01
C PHE A 145 -5.84 8.22 -0.63
N MET A 146 -4.88 7.30 -0.62
CA MET A 146 -3.56 7.48 -1.25
C MET A 146 -3.64 7.74 -2.76
N HIS A 147 -4.71 7.29 -3.42
CA HIS A 147 -4.94 7.55 -4.85
C HIS A 147 -5.65 8.89 -5.14
N SER A 148 -6.03 9.66 -4.12
CA SER A 148 -6.63 10.98 -4.30
C SER A 148 -5.61 12.02 -4.76
N ASP A 149 -6.07 13.00 -5.56
CA ASP A 149 -5.21 14.11 -6.02
C ASP A 149 -4.69 14.95 -4.85
N TYR A 150 -5.47 15.03 -3.78
CA TYR A 150 -5.08 15.69 -2.54
C TYR A 150 -3.77 15.16 -1.98
N ILE A 151 -3.66 13.83 -1.83
CA ILE A 151 -2.45 13.23 -1.24
C ILE A 151 -1.32 13.11 -2.24
N LYS A 152 -1.63 12.83 -3.51
CA LYS A 152 -0.62 12.82 -4.59
C LYS A 152 0.12 14.14 -4.67
N LYS A 153 -0.60 15.26 -4.57
CA LYS A 153 0.01 16.60 -4.58
C LYS A 153 0.88 16.84 -3.35
N TYR A 154 0.44 16.38 -2.16
CA TYR A 154 1.26 16.46 -0.95
C TYR A 154 2.57 15.69 -1.12
N LEU A 155 2.52 14.45 -1.61
CA LEU A 155 3.70 13.61 -1.80
C LEU A 155 4.65 14.19 -2.85
N GLU A 156 4.12 14.66 -3.99
CA GLU A 156 4.90 15.33 -5.03
C GLU A 156 5.68 16.54 -4.50
N LEU A 157 5.03 17.40 -3.69
CA LEU A 157 5.63 18.60 -3.15
C LEU A 157 6.68 18.32 -2.05
N ASN A 158 6.51 17.21 -1.30
CA ASN A 158 7.38 16.85 -0.18
C ASN A 158 8.42 15.78 -0.53
N ALA A 159 8.41 15.25 -1.75
CA ALA A 159 9.46 14.36 -2.22
C ALA A 159 10.78 15.13 -2.37
N THR A 160 11.83 14.60 -1.74
CA THR A 160 13.20 15.14 -1.78
C THR A 160 14.06 14.34 -2.75
N GLY A 161 15.08 14.96 -3.32
CA GLY A 161 15.98 14.33 -4.27
C GLY A 161 16.21 15.18 -5.51
N SER A 162 17.07 14.70 -6.42
CA SER A 162 17.41 15.41 -7.64
C SER A 162 17.65 14.45 -8.81
N GLY A 163 17.12 14.82 -9.97
CA GLY A 163 17.45 14.29 -11.27
C GLY A 163 17.04 12.84 -11.54
N MET A 164 17.50 11.88 -10.81
CA MET A 164 17.26 10.46 -11.09
C MET A 164 16.56 9.69 -9.95
N ARG A 165 16.35 10.31 -8.80
CA ARG A 165 15.70 9.63 -7.67
C ARG A 165 15.10 10.61 -6.68
N TYR A 166 13.82 10.43 -6.45
CA TYR A 166 13.04 11.11 -5.40
C TYR A 166 12.73 10.13 -4.30
N THR A 167 12.68 10.62 -3.06
CA THR A 167 12.36 9.81 -1.87
C THR A 167 11.48 10.57 -0.90
N LEU A 168 10.64 9.85 -0.18
CA LEU A 168 9.86 10.36 0.94
C LEU A 168 10.60 10.06 2.24
N SER A 169 10.85 11.10 3.05
CA SER A 169 11.44 10.93 4.37
C SER A 169 10.44 10.30 5.34
N ALA A 170 10.94 9.67 6.42
CA ALA A 170 10.07 9.18 7.49
C ALA A 170 9.22 10.29 8.09
N GLN A 171 9.78 11.51 8.23
CA GLN A 171 9.06 12.67 8.75
C GLN A 171 7.94 13.11 7.80
N THR A 172 8.19 13.13 6.48
CA THR A 172 7.17 13.43 5.47
C THR A 172 5.99 12.47 5.57
N LEU A 173 6.26 11.17 5.76
CA LEU A 173 5.23 10.17 5.92
C LEU A 173 4.46 10.32 7.23
N TYR A 174 5.17 10.60 8.33
CA TYR A 174 4.56 10.84 9.63
C TYR A 174 3.63 12.05 9.61
N ASP A 175 4.07 13.17 9.01
CA ASP A 175 3.33 14.43 8.94
C ASP A 175 2.26 14.45 7.83
N MET A 176 2.12 13.36 7.04
CA MET A 176 1.17 13.29 5.94
C MET A 176 -0.26 13.53 6.43
N PRO A 177 -0.97 14.52 5.85
CA PRO A 177 -2.33 14.86 6.29
C PRO A 177 -3.34 13.82 5.80
N ILE A 178 -4.06 13.20 6.74
CA ILE A 178 -5.13 12.25 6.47
C ILE A 178 -6.47 12.88 6.82
N LEU A 179 -7.44 12.74 5.93
CA LEU A 179 -8.81 13.18 6.11
C LEU A 179 -9.68 11.98 6.42
N LEU A 180 -10.24 11.93 7.61
CA LEU A 180 -11.01 10.78 8.09
C LEU A 180 -12.47 11.14 8.27
N PRO A 181 -13.39 10.49 7.53
CA PRO A 181 -14.81 10.44 7.86
C PRO A 181 -15.05 9.43 8.99
N SER A 182 -16.31 9.13 9.29
CA SER A 182 -16.64 8.04 10.23
C SER A 182 -16.11 6.69 9.75
N VAL A 183 -15.90 5.74 10.68
CA VAL A 183 -15.39 4.40 10.35
C VAL A 183 -16.32 3.68 9.36
N GLU A 184 -17.63 3.87 9.49
CA GLU A 184 -18.64 3.32 8.57
C GLU A 184 -18.48 3.88 7.15
N GLU A 185 -18.23 5.18 7.03
CA GLU A 185 -17.99 5.81 5.72
C GLU A 185 -16.63 5.35 5.13
N GLN A 186 -15.60 5.18 5.97
CA GLN A 186 -14.32 4.61 5.54
C GLN A 186 -14.51 3.18 4.99
N GLU A 187 -15.27 2.36 5.68
CA GLU A 187 -15.57 0.99 5.24
C GLU A 187 -16.32 0.99 3.90
N TYR A 188 -17.35 1.86 3.78
CA TYR A 188 -18.10 2.00 2.54
C TYR A 188 -17.21 2.40 1.36
N ILE A 189 -16.37 3.44 1.52
CA ILE A 189 -15.44 3.90 0.49
C ILE A 189 -14.44 2.79 0.14
N GLY A 190 -13.81 2.17 1.12
CA GLY A 190 -12.83 1.10 0.90
C GLY A 190 -13.42 -0.12 0.17
N ASN A 191 -14.68 -0.46 0.46
CA ASN A 191 -15.38 -1.57 -0.20
C ASN A 191 -15.75 -1.27 -1.65
N ILE A 192 -16.07 -0.02 -2.00
CA ILE A 192 -16.27 0.39 -3.41
C ILE A 192 -15.02 0.11 -4.22
N PHE A 193 -13.87 0.61 -3.78
CA PHE A 193 -12.61 0.44 -4.50
C PHE A 193 -12.19 -1.03 -4.57
N SER A 194 -12.33 -1.80 -3.49
CA SER A 194 -12.05 -3.24 -3.49
C SER A 194 -12.96 -4.02 -4.44
N THR A 195 -14.21 -3.58 -4.62
CA THR A 195 -15.14 -4.19 -5.57
C THR A 195 -14.75 -3.88 -7.02
N ILE A 196 -14.32 -2.65 -7.29
CA ILE A 196 -13.82 -2.25 -8.62
C ILE A 196 -12.56 -3.05 -8.97
N ASP A 197 -11.60 -3.15 -8.05
CA ASP A 197 -10.38 -3.92 -8.25
C ASP A 197 -10.68 -5.40 -8.57
N ARG A 198 -11.58 -6.02 -7.81
CA ARG A 198 -12.03 -7.40 -8.07
C ARG A 198 -12.63 -7.54 -9.47
N LYS A 199 -13.47 -6.59 -9.92
CA LYS A 199 -14.03 -6.60 -11.27
C LYS A 199 -12.94 -6.47 -12.34
N ILE A 200 -11.95 -5.61 -12.12
CA ILE A 200 -10.81 -5.48 -13.02
C ILE A 200 -10.02 -6.78 -13.10
N ALA A 201 -9.76 -7.44 -11.97
CA ALA A 201 -9.05 -8.71 -11.92
C ALA A 201 -9.81 -9.82 -12.67
N VAL A 202 -11.13 -9.92 -12.46
CA VAL A 202 -11.98 -10.88 -13.20
C VAL A 202 -11.96 -10.60 -14.71
N ASN A 203 -12.12 -9.36 -15.12
CA ASN A 203 -12.08 -8.99 -16.54
C ASN A 203 -10.72 -9.31 -17.19
N ARG A 204 -9.61 -9.07 -16.48
CA ARG A 204 -8.27 -9.44 -16.95
C ARG A 204 -8.13 -10.96 -17.13
N ALA A 205 -8.64 -11.75 -16.17
CA ALA A 205 -8.62 -13.21 -16.26
C ALA A 205 -9.48 -13.72 -17.45
N VAL A 206 -10.68 -13.16 -17.66
CA VAL A 206 -11.53 -13.49 -18.80
C VAL A 206 -10.83 -13.16 -20.11
N ASN A 207 -10.25 -11.96 -20.25
CA ASN A 207 -9.54 -11.55 -21.46
C ASN A 207 -8.33 -12.45 -21.74
N HIS A 208 -7.57 -12.86 -20.70
CA HIS A 208 -6.46 -13.80 -20.85
C HIS A 208 -6.92 -15.17 -21.37
N ASN A 209 -8.02 -15.70 -20.81
CA ASN A 209 -8.58 -16.97 -21.22
C ASN A 209 -9.10 -16.94 -22.67
N LEU A 210 -9.79 -15.85 -23.05
CA LEU A 210 -10.26 -15.65 -24.43
C LEU A 210 -9.09 -15.58 -25.43
N ALA A 211 -8.02 -14.85 -25.10
CA ALA A 211 -6.83 -14.77 -25.94
C ALA A 211 -6.10 -16.12 -26.07
N THR A 212 -6.17 -16.96 -25.03
CA THR A 212 -5.60 -18.32 -25.07
C THR A 212 -6.42 -19.25 -25.94
N LEU A 213 -7.77 -19.18 -25.84
CA LEU A 213 -8.69 -19.94 -26.69
C LEU A 213 -8.54 -19.56 -28.17
N ASP A 214 -8.45 -18.26 -28.49
CA ASP A 214 -8.27 -17.79 -29.89
C ASP A 214 -6.96 -18.32 -30.50
N ARG A 215 -5.87 -18.36 -29.73
CA ARG A 215 -4.60 -18.95 -30.18
C ARG A 215 -4.72 -20.47 -30.38
N SER A 216 -5.41 -21.19 -29.51
CA SER A 216 -5.59 -22.65 -29.66
C SER A 216 -6.45 -23.00 -30.87
N LEU A 217 -7.47 -22.20 -31.18
CA LEU A 217 -8.32 -22.39 -32.39
C LEU A 217 -7.53 -22.13 -33.67
N LYS A 218 -6.76 -21.06 -33.72
CA LYS A 218 -5.91 -20.72 -34.91
C LYS A 218 -4.79 -21.74 -35.14
N GLY A 219 -4.17 -22.25 -34.06
CA GLY A 219 -3.14 -23.29 -34.17
C GLY A 219 -3.69 -24.67 -34.58
N GLY A 220 -5.00 -24.94 -34.37
CA GLY A 220 -5.67 -26.16 -34.81
C GLY A 220 -6.01 -26.15 -36.30
N GLU A 221 -6.19 -24.99 -36.92
CA GLU A 221 -6.46 -24.87 -38.37
C GLU A 221 -5.21 -25.13 -39.22
N GLU A 222 -4.01 -24.81 -38.75
CA GLU A 222 -2.75 -25.09 -39.47
C GLU A 222 -2.36 -26.57 -39.47
N SER A 223 -2.88 -27.40 -38.57
CA SER A 223 -2.57 -28.83 -38.53
C SER A 223 -3.52 -29.74 -39.37
N CYS A 224 -4.55 -29.16 -39.98
CA CYS A 224 -5.50 -29.90 -40.84
C CYS A 224 -5.23 -29.75 -42.35
N VAL A 225 -4.14 -29.12 -42.76
CA VAL A 225 -3.74 -28.96 -44.17
C VAL A 225 -2.35 -29.56 -44.35
N ALA A 226 -2.26 -30.87 -44.28
CA ALA A 226 -1.12 -31.68 -44.69
C ALA A 226 -1.59 -33.05 -45.24
#